data_67a54805b840fab97c0641cb75652a83
#
_entry.id   67a54805b840fab97c0641cb75652a83
#
_cell.length_a   1.000
_cell.length_b   1.000
_cell.length_c   1.000
_cell.angle_alpha   90.00
_cell.angle_beta   90.00
_cell.angle_gamma   90.00
#
_symmetry.space_group_name_H-M   'P 1'
#
loop_
_entity.id
_entity.type
_entity.pdbx_description
1 polymer ?
#
loop_
_entity_poly.entity_id
_entity_poly.type
_entity_poly.pdbx_seq_one_letter_code
_entity_poly.pdbx_strand_id
1 'polypeptide(L)'
;MSTTGMTYKTSLINNRRYLGNKYKLLSFITSVVDEECNNIETVADIFAGTGAVSSAFADKTLITNDLMYSNYVCNYAWFGAESYDTQKIIDYVVMYNGKANCGENYMTRNFADTYFSKKDCAKIGYIREDIERNYKKGNLNN
;
A
#
# COMPACT_ATOMS: atom_id res chain seq x y z
N MET A 1 -10.82 -28.31 -17.81
CA MET A 1 -10.73 -27.47 -16.62
C MET A 1 -10.23 -26.11 -17.07
N SER A 2 -11.10 -25.11 -17.12
CA SER A 2 -10.82 -23.78 -17.67
C SER A 2 -10.21 -22.91 -16.56
N THR A 3 -8.93 -22.60 -16.71
CA THR A 3 -8.25 -21.59 -15.86
C THR A 3 -8.71 -20.22 -16.32
N THR A 4 -9.66 -19.65 -15.59
CA THR A 4 -10.08 -18.26 -15.77
C THR A 4 -8.93 -17.38 -15.28
N GLY A 5 -8.12 -16.85 -16.20
CA GLY A 5 -7.10 -15.87 -15.90
C GLY A 5 -7.75 -14.59 -15.39
N MET A 6 -7.57 -14.28 -14.10
CA MET A 6 -7.89 -12.97 -13.56
C MET A 6 -6.94 -11.94 -14.18
N THR A 7 -7.42 -11.17 -15.12
CA THR A 7 -6.76 -9.94 -15.59
C THR A 7 -6.87 -8.91 -14.47
N TYR A 8 -5.79 -8.73 -13.72
CA TYR A 8 -5.68 -7.60 -12.79
C TYR A 8 -5.66 -6.31 -13.61
N LYS A 9 -6.74 -5.54 -13.57
CA LYS A 9 -6.68 -4.14 -13.99
C LYS A 9 -5.72 -3.44 -13.06
N THR A 10 -4.55 -3.07 -13.56
CA THR A 10 -3.60 -2.19 -12.87
C THR A 10 -4.32 -0.89 -12.56
N SER A 11 -4.85 -0.76 -11.35
CA SER A 11 -5.34 0.53 -10.87
C SER A 11 -4.12 1.38 -10.60
N LEU A 12 -3.94 2.45 -11.39
CA LEU A 12 -2.94 3.46 -11.12
C LEU A 12 -3.05 3.88 -9.65
N ILE A 13 -1.95 3.74 -8.92
CA ILE A 13 -1.88 4.16 -7.53
C ILE A 13 -2.17 5.65 -7.50
N ASN A 14 -3.26 6.04 -6.83
CA ASN A 14 -3.64 7.44 -6.72
C ASN A 14 -2.53 8.26 -6.09
N ASN A 15 -2.30 9.46 -6.64
CA ASN A 15 -1.30 10.40 -6.19
C ASN A 15 -1.46 10.69 -4.69
N ARG A 16 -0.60 10.09 -3.86
CA ARG A 16 -0.52 10.41 -2.45
C ARG A 16 0.31 11.69 -2.28
N ARG A 17 -0.14 12.59 -1.42
CA ARG A 17 0.66 13.76 -1.00
C ARG A 17 1.86 13.25 -0.18
N TYR A 18 2.95 12.96 -0.89
CA TYR A 18 4.21 12.50 -0.31
C TYR A 18 5.34 13.35 -0.86
N LEU A 19 6.24 13.78 0.01
CA LEU A 19 7.41 14.56 -0.39
C LEU A 19 8.30 13.71 -1.31
N GLY A 20 8.56 14.18 -2.54
CA GLY A 20 9.33 13.43 -3.53
C GLY A 20 8.52 12.45 -4.39
N ASN A 21 7.19 12.49 -4.34
CA ASN A 21 6.35 11.69 -5.22
C ASN A 21 6.62 12.01 -6.70
N LYS A 22 6.98 11.00 -7.46
CA LYS A 22 7.37 11.10 -8.87
C LYS A 22 6.20 11.00 -9.86
N TYR A 23 4.96 11.03 -9.39
CA TYR A 23 3.77 10.86 -10.23
C TYR A 23 3.74 11.82 -11.43
N LYS A 24 4.17 13.08 -11.24
CA LYS A 24 4.23 14.07 -12.30
C LYS A 24 5.33 13.82 -13.35
N LEU A 25 6.28 12.94 -13.04
CA LEU A 25 7.41 12.59 -13.89
C LEU A 25 7.19 11.28 -14.64
N LEU A 26 6.07 10.56 -14.39
CA LEU A 26 5.87 9.22 -14.93
C LEU A 26 5.92 9.19 -16.45
N SER A 27 5.25 10.14 -17.13
CA SER A 27 5.27 10.21 -18.60
C SER A 27 6.69 10.42 -19.16
N PHE A 28 7.49 11.23 -18.50
CA PHE A 28 8.89 11.43 -18.88
C PHE A 28 9.72 10.16 -18.62
N ILE A 29 9.57 9.54 -17.45
CA ILE A 29 10.31 8.32 -17.11
C ILE A 29 9.97 7.18 -18.07
N THR A 30 8.68 6.99 -18.37
CA THR A 30 8.26 5.93 -19.30
C THR A 30 8.75 6.19 -20.72
N SER A 31 8.69 7.45 -21.22
CA SER A 31 9.19 7.75 -22.57
C SER A 31 10.71 7.48 -22.69
N VAL A 32 11.49 7.88 -21.69
CA VAL A 32 12.94 7.60 -21.68
C VAL A 32 13.23 6.11 -21.68
N VAL A 33 12.49 5.35 -20.87
CA VAL A 33 12.66 3.88 -20.83
C VAL A 33 12.26 3.24 -22.15
N ASP A 34 11.19 3.68 -22.79
CA ASP A 34 10.73 3.17 -24.08
C ASP A 34 11.72 3.50 -25.22
N GLU A 35 12.38 4.67 -25.15
CA GLU A 35 13.34 5.10 -26.16
C GLU A 35 14.72 4.41 -26.01
N GLU A 36 15.19 4.25 -24.79
CA GLU A 36 16.57 3.80 -24.51
C GLU A 36 16.68 2.29 -24.24
N CYS A 37 15.58 1.63 -23.89
CA CYS A 37 15.59 0.25 -23.48
C CYS A 37 14.66 -0.61 -24.34
N ASN A 38 15.17 -1.70 -24.89
CA ASN A 38 14.38 -2.64 -25.70
C ASN A 38 14.10 -3.94 -24.95
N ASN A 39 12.90 -4.49 -25.13
CA ASN A 39 12.49 -5.80 -24.61
C ASN A 39 12.66 -5.98 -23.09
N ILE A 40 12.27 -4.96 -22.31
CA ILE A 40 12.36 -5.03 -20.86
C ILE A 40 11.34 -6.02 -20.32
N GLU A 41 11.79 -6.99 -19.54
CA GLU A 41 10.96 -7.94 -18.80
C GLU A 41 10.93 -7.65 -17.31
N THR A 42 11.99 -7.00 -16.80
CA THR A 42 12.17 -6.74 -15.36
C THR A 42 12.55 -5.28 -15.13
N VAL A 43 11.92 -4.67 -14.15
CA VAL A 43 12.20 -3.30 -13.69
C VAL A 43 12.54 -3.30 -12.20
N ALA A 44 13.66 -2.69 -11.83
CA ALA A 44 14.09 -2.51 -10.44
C ALA A 44 13.89 -1.04 -10.01
N ASP A 45 12.93 -0.79 -9.13
CA ASP A 45 12.68 0.50 -8.49
C ASP A 45 13.30 0.48 -7.08
N ILE A 46 14.57 0.86 -6.99
CA ILE A 46 15.36 0.76 -5.75
C ILE A 46 15.09 1.87 -4.74
N PHE A 47 14.33 2.89 -5.11
CA PHE A 47 13.86 3.98 -4.26
C PHE A 47 12.35 4.17 -4.45
N ALA A 48 11.60 3.10 -4.33
CA ALA A 48 10.22 2.99 -4.76
C ALA A 48 9.26 3.99 -4.09
N GLY A 49 9.55 4.42 -2.86
CA GLY A 49 8.71 5.35 -2.13
C GLY A 49 7.27 4.86 -2.09
N THR A 50 6.36 5.68 -2.62
CA THR A 50 4.93 5.34 -2.71
C THR A 50 4.58 4.37 -3.85
N GLY A 51 5.56 3.81 -4.58
CA GLY A 51 5.34 2.88 -5.68
C GLY A 51 4.83 3.53 -6.98
N ALA A 52 4.94 4.85 -7.12
CA ALA A 52 4.42 5.55 -8.30
C ALA A 52 5.12 5.10 -9.59
N VAL A 53 6.46 4.97 -9.58
CA VAL A 53 7.21 4.51 -10.75
C VAL A 53 6.94 3.04 -11.00
N SER A 54 7.00 2.21 -9.96
CA SER A 54 6.67 0.77 -10.05
C SER A 54 5.29 0.53 -10.68
N SER A 55 4.29 1.36 -10.35
CA SER A 55 2.94 1.23 -10.92
C SER A 55 2.86 1.48 -12.41
N ALA A 56 3.79 2.28 -12.97
CA ALA A 56 3.84 2.52 -14.41
C ALA A 56 4.38 1.32 -15.21
N PHE A 57 5.07 0.39 -14.53
CA PHE A 57 5.64 -0.83 -15.10
C PHE A 57 5.03 -2.10 -14.49
N ALA A 58 3.80 -2.03 -14.01
CA ALA A 58 3.13 -3.15 -13.33
C ALA A 58 2.85 -4.37 -14.24
N ASP A 59 3.02 -4.22 -15.54
CA ASP A 59 2.99 -5.30 -16.54
C ASP A 59 4.31 -6.09 -16.62
N LYS A 60 5.36 -5.63 -15.94
CA LYS A 60 6.69 -6.24 -15.90
C LYS A 60 6.93 -6.99 -14.58
N THR A 61 7.98 -7.77 -14.52
CA THR A 61 8.51 -8.29 -13.23
C THR A 61 9.10 -7.12 -12.45
N LEU A 62 8.55 -6.83 -11.26
CA LEU A 62 8.98 -5.72 -10.44
C LEU A 62 9.90 -6.18 -9.31
N ILE A 63 10.98 -5.45 -9.12
CA ILE A 63 11.83 -5.51 -7.93
C ILE A 63 11.73 -4.14 -7.25
N THR A 64 11.04 -4.07 -6.12
CA THR A 64 10.87 -2.80 -5.38
C THR A 64 11.69 -2.80 -4.11
N ASN A 65 12.35 -1.69 -3.82
CA ASN A 65 13.07 -1.48 -2.58
C ASN A 65 12.82 -0.08 -2.03
N ASP A 66 12.71 0.06 -0.72
CA ASP A 66 12.67 1.35 -0.03
C ASP A 66 13.22 1.20 1.39
N LEU A 67 13.83 2.26 1.91
CA LEU A 67 14.38 2.29 3.26
C LEU A 67 13.27 2.28 4.33
N MET A 68 12.13 2.90 4.03
CA MET A 68 11.01 2.99 4.97
C MET A 68 10.18 1.70 4.97
N TYR A 69 10.09 1.04 6.12
CA TYR A 69 9.29 -0.16 6.27
C TYR A 69 7.82 0.02 5.87
N SER A 70 7.24 1.21 6.12
CA SER A 70 5.87 1.54 5.67
C SER A 70 5.72 1.51 4.14
N ASN A 71 6.73 1.97 3.40
CA ASN A 71 6.75 1.91 1.94
C ASN A 71 6.92 0.47 1.45
N TYR A 72 7.80 -0.31 2.10
CA TYR A 72 7.93 -1.74 1.82
C TYR A 72 6.58 -2.46 1.95
N VAL A 73 5.87 -2.30 3.07
CA VAL A 73 4.56 -2.94 3.29
C VAL A 73 3.54 -2.52 2.21
N CYS A 74 3.50 -1.23 1.86
CA CYS A 74 2.61 -0.74 0.81
C CYS A 74 2.95 -1.34 -0.56
N ASN A 75 4.22 -1.33 -0.95
CA ASN A 75 4.65 -1.89 -2.24
C ASN A 75 4.41 -3.40 -2.30
N TYR A 76 4.64 -4.11 -1.20
CA TYR A 76 4.34 -5.53 -1.10
C TYR A 76 2.84 -5.82 -1.28
N ALA A 77 1.97 -5.02 -0.64
CA ALA A 77 0.52 -5.16 -0.78
C ALA A 77 0.01 -4.86 -2.20
N TRP A 78 0.66 -3.95 -2.94
CA TRP A 78 0.22 -3.56 -4.28
C TRP A 78 0.79 -4.42 -5.40
N PHE A 79 2.03 -4.85 -5.26
CA PHE A 79 2.78 -5.53 -6.32
C PHE A 79 3.15 -6.97 -5.97
N GLY A 80 2.94 -7.39 -4.73
CA GLY A 80 3.18 -8.76 -4.31
C GLY A 80 2.26 -9.75 -5.03
N ALA A 81 2.81 -10.92 -5.33
CA ALA A 81 2.09 -11.97 -6.08
C ALA A 81 1.13 -12.80 -5.21
N GLU A 82 1.00 -12.48 -3.93
CA GLU A 82 0.17 -13.27 -3.01
C GLU A 82 -1.33 -12.97 -3.20
N SER A 83 -2.12 -14.03 -3.16
CA SER A 83 -3.58 -13.90 -3.13
C SER A 83 -4.04 -13.43 -1.77
N TYR A 84 -5.06 -12.59 -1.74
CA TYR A 84 -5.71 -12.15 -0.51
C TYR A 84 -7.21 -12.43 -0.55
N ASP A 85 -7.80 -12.60 0.63
CA ASP A 85 -9.23 -12.78 0.79
C ASP A 85 -9.93 -11.42 0.85
N THR A 86 -10.55 -11.04 -0.27
CA THR A 86 -11.30 -9.78 -0.39
C THR A 86 -12.44 -9.70 0.62
N GLN A 87 -13.16 -10.81 0.89
CA GLN A 87 -14.26 -10.80 1.85
C GLN A 87 -13.74 -10.50 3.26
N LYS A 88 -12.63 -11.11 3.65
CA LYS A 88 -11.99 -10.84 4.94
C LYS A 88 -11.60 -9.38 5.10
N ILE A 89 -11.09 -8.74 4.04
CA ILE A 89 -10.78 -7.30 4.06
C ILE A 89 -12.05 -6.46 4.26
N ILE A 90 -13.12 -6.78 3.52
CA ILE A 90 -14.42 -6.09 3.66
C ILE A 90 -14.95 -6.24 5.09
N ASP A 91 -14.88 -7.43 5.66
CA ASP A 91 -15.34 -7.70 7.02
C ASP A 91 -14.56 -6.87 8.06
N TYR A 92 -13.23 -6.74 7.91
CA TYR A 92 -12.44 -5.84 8.74
C TYR A 92 -12.85 -4.36 8.58
N VAL A 93 -13.10 -3.91 7.36
CA VAL A 93 -13.52 -2.52 7.10
C VAL A 93 -14.88 -2.26 7.77
N VAL A 94 -15.84 -3.18 7.65
CA VAL A 94 -17.15 -3.08 8.30
C VAL A 94 -17.00 -3.07 9.82
N MET A 95 -16.23 -4.00 10.37
CA MET A 95 -15.95 -4.10 11.80
C MET A 95 -15.33 -2.82 12.36
N TYR A 96 -14.28 -2.29 11.72
CA TYR A 96 -13.61 -1.08 12.17
C TYR A 96 -14.50 0.17 12.02
N ASN A 97 -15.29 0.27 10.95
CA ASN A 97 -16.23 1.39 10.78
C ASN A 97 -17.32 1.37 11.83
N GLY A 98 -17.82 0.20 12.20
CA GLY A 98 -18.85 0.04 13.24
C GLY A 98 -18.36 0.29 14.68
N LYS A 99 -17.03 0.35 14.91
CA LYS A 99 -16.46 0.55 16.23
C LYS A 99 -16.67 1.99 16.72
N ALA A 100 -17.60 2.19 17.62
CA ALA A 100 -17.96 3.53 18.13
C ALA A 100 -16.95 4.09 19.15
N ASN A 101 -16.47 3.23 20.07
CA ASN A 101 -15.52 3.63 21.12
C ASN A 101 -14.19 2.86 20.95
N CYS A 102 -13.13 3.60 20.69
CA CYS A 102 -11.79 3.04 20.47
C CYS A 102 -10.83 3.31 21.65
N GLY A 103 -11.29 4.02 22.69
CA GLY A 103 -10.47 4.30 23.89
C GLY A 103 -9.26 5.21 23.62
N GLU A 104 -8.49 5.42 24.69
CA GLU A 104 -7.19 6.09 24.57
C GLU A 104 -6.12 5.09 24.10
N ASN A 105 -5.20 5.58 23.26
CA ASN A 105 -4.11 4.80 22.68
C ASN A 105 -2.92 5.71 22.35
N TYR A 106 -1.86 5.14 21.74
CA TYR A 106 -0.67 5.91 21.38
C TYR A 106 -0.98 7.12 20.50
N MET A 107 -1.89 6.98 19.52
CA MET A 107 -2.23 8.07 18.59
C MET A 107 -2.95 9.22 19.33
N THR A 108 -3.89 8.91 20.23
CA THR A 108 -4.60 9.95 20.99
C THR A 108 -3.68 10.74 21.91
N ARG A 109 -2.70 10.08 22.52
CA ARG A 109 -1.76 10.73 23.46
C ARG A 109 -0.74 11.62 22.77
N ASN A 110 -0.34 11.29 21.53
CA ASN A 110 0.79 11.96 20.88
C ASN A 110 0.39 12.87 19.72
N PHE A 111 -0.77 12.66 19.09
CA PHE A 111 -1.14 13.32 17.82
C PHE A 111 -2.55 13.89 17.78
N ALA A 112 -3.33 13.75 18.86
CA ALA A 112 -4.67 14.33 18.92
C ALA A 112 -4.63 15.85 18.73
N ASP A 113 -5.57 16.34 17.92
CA ASP A 113 -5.76 17.76 17.63
C ASP A 113 -4.57 18.49 16.98
N THR A 114 -3.57 17.70 16.51
CA THR A 114 -2.45 18.23 15.71
C THR A 114 -2.72 18.04 14.20
N TYR A 115 -2.95 16.81 13.76
CA TYR A 115 -3.23 16.47 12.36
C TYR A 115 -4.62 15.84 12.18
N PHE A 116 -5.12 15.19 13.20
CA PHE A 116 -6.41 14.51 13.23
C PHE A 116 -7.16 14.85 14.51
N SER A 117 -8.48 14.83 14.47
CA SER A 117 -9.29 14.99 15.67
C SER A 117 -8.96 13.89 16.70
N LYS A 118 -9.22 14.15 17.99
CA LYS A 118 -9.06 13.13 19.04
C LYS A 118 -9.83 11.85 18.72
N LYS A 119 -11.04 11.99 18.13
CA LYS A 119 -11.88 10.86 17.72
C LYS A 119 -11.24 10.04 16.60
N ASP A 120 -10.66 10.69 15.58
CA ASP A 120 -9.98 10.00 14.47
C ASP A 120 -8.69 9.35 14.96
N CYS A 121 -7.91 10.03 15.80
CA CYS A 121 -6.73 9.44 16.45
C CYS A 121 -7.07 8.18 17.25
N ALA A 122 -8.18 8.19 18.00
CA ALA A 122 -8.64 7.02 18.74
C ALA A 122 -8.92 5.84 17.79
N LYS A 123 -9.59 6.09 16.67
CA LYS A 123 -9.91 5.05 15.68
C LYS A 123 -8.66 4.55 14.97
N ILE A 124 -7.79 5.45 14.49
CA ILE A 124 -6.54 5.09 13.81
C ILE A 124 -5.65 4.25 14.72
N GLY A 125 -5.46 4.68 15.97
CA GLY A 125 -4.65 3.95 16.93
C GLY A 125 -5.22 2.57 17.26
N TYR A 126 -6.53 2.47 17.46
CA TYR A 126 -7.20 1.19 17.70
C TYR A 126 -6.98 0.21 16.54
N ILE A 127 -7.20 0.66 15.30
CA ILE A 127 -7.01 -0.18 14.10
C ILE A 127 -5.56 -0.65 14.01
N ARG A 128 -4.60 0.27 14.15
CA ARG A 128 -3.18 -0.06 14.11
C ARG A 128 -2.78 -1.11 15.15
N GLU A 129 -3.20 -0.90 16.40
CA GLU A 129 -2.87 -1.81 17.51
C GLU A 129 -3.56 -3.17 17.36
N ASP A 130 -4.76 -3.21 16.77
CA ASP A 130 -5.47 -4.46 16.51
C ASP A 130 -4.82 -5.26 15.37
N ILE A 131 -4.44 -4.60 14.27
CA ILE A 131 -3.69 -5.22 13.17
C ILE A 131 -2.36 -5.81 13.72
N GLU A 132 -1.59 -5.03 14.45
CA GLU A 132 -0.32 -5.45 15.03
C GLU A 132 -0.48 -6.69 15.95
N ARG A 133 -1.53 -6.68 16.77
CA ARG A 133 -1.85 -7.80 17.68
C ARG A 133 -2.22 -9.06 16.92
N ASN A 134 -3.04 -8.92 15.87
CA ASN A 134 -3.47 -10.06 15.05
C ASN A 134 -2.33 -10.62 14.20
N TYR A 135 -1.46 -9.76 13.67
CA TYR A 135 -0.25 -10.15 12.99
C TYR A 135 0.68 -10.97 13.89
N LYS A 136 0.98 -10.49 15.09
CA LYS A 136 1.83 -11.19 16.07
C LYS A 136 1.24 -12.54 16.53
N LYS A 137 -0.07 -12.70 16.48
CA LYS A 137 -0.76 -13.98 16.79
C LYS A 137 -0.82 -14.93 15.59
N GLY A 138 -0.33 -14.55 14.41
CA GLY A 138 -0.43 -15.35 13.19
C GLY A 138 -1.84 -15.43 12.59
N ASN A 139 -2.77 -14.58 13.04
CA ASN A 139 -4.13 -14.50 12.50
C ASN A 139 -4.20 -13.74 11.18
N LEU A 140 -3.18 -12.93 10.90
CA LEU A 140 -2.94 -12.23 9.64
C LEU A 140 -1.61 -12.75 9.09
N ASN A 141 -1.62 -13.27 7.89
CA ASN A 141 -0.41 -13.56 7.14
C ASN A 141 0.13 -12.25 6.53
N ASN A 142 1.42 -12.26 6.20
CA ASN A 142 2.05 -11.16 5.45
C ASN A 142 1.26 -10.84 4.19
#